data_76dc99ad91fa59d34b2e3478cfee3587
#
_entry.id   76dc99ad91fa59d34b2e3478cfee3587
#
_cell.length_a   1.000
_cell.length_b   1.000
_cell.length_c   1.000
_cell.angle_alpha   90.00
_cell.angle_beta   90.00
_cell.angle_gamma   90.00
#
_symmetry.space_group_name_H-M   'P 1'
#
loop_
_entity.id
_entity.type
_entity.pdbx_description
1 polymer ?
#
loop_
_entity_poly.entity_id
_entity_poly.type
_entity_poly.pdbx_seq_one_letter_code
_entity_poly.pdbx_strand_id
1 'polypeptide(L)'
;MNFRAPVIDVCATSKNLKSLRERRGITVSEIQNMFGMENPQSIYNWENPGRKTLPCIDNLVLLAKFYKVTLDELIVIMEDDSAELPIKEPRPAYGISDDTLEFIHKNASEIVRSALVKYFGFSL
;
A
#
# COMPACT_ATOMS: atom_id res chain seq x y z
N MET A 1 -24.46 -12.04 2.18
CA MET A 1 -23.69 -10.95 1.61
C MET A 1 -22.32 -11.43 1.20
N ASN A 2 -21.94 -11.19 -0.02
CA ASN A 2 -20.67 -11.68 -0.53
C ASN A 2 -19.63 -10.57 -0.52
N PHE A 3 -19.20 -10.25 0.69
CA PHE A 3 -18.10 -9.33 0.84
C PHE A 3 -16.79 -10.06 0.59
N ARG A 4 -15.97 -9.51 -0.28
CA ARG A 4 -14.60 -9.99 -0.49
C ARG A 4 -13.64 -8.90 -0.09
N ALA A 5 -12.77 -9.23 0.83
CA ALA A 5 -11.66 -8.34 1.14
C ALA A 5 -10.74 -8.25 -0.07
N PRO A 6 -10.08 -7.12 -0.28
CA PRO A 6 -9.05 -7.02 -1.31
C PRO A 6 -7.98 -8.09 -1.09
N VAL A 7 -7.57 -8.72 -2.17
CA VAL A 7 -6.57 -9.78 -2.13
C VAL A 7 -5.39 -9.34 -2.99
N ILE A 8 -4.20 -9.66 -2.53
CA ILE A 8 -3.00 -9.39 -3.30
C ILE A 8 -3.00 -10.23 -4.57
N ASP A 9 -2.81 -9.58 -5.71
CA ASP A 9 -2.61 -10.26 -6.97
C ASP A 9 -1.14 -10.70 -7.04
N VAL A 10 -0.90 -11.96 -6.68
CA VAL A 10 0.46 -12.49 -6.59
C VAL A 10 1.18 -12.43 -7.93
N CYS A 11 0.49 -12.83 -9.00
CA CYS A 11 1.09 -12.83 -10.34
C CYS A 11 1.47 -11.41 -10.79
N ALA A 12 0.55 -10.47 -10.63
CA ALA A 12 0.81 -9.08 -11.01
C ALA A 12 1.89 -8.45 -10.14
N THR A 13 1.91 -8.78 -8.85
CA THR A 13 2.94 -8.28 -7.93
C THR A 13 4.32 -8.82 -8.32
N SER A 14 4.42 -10.11 -8.67
CA SER A 14 5.67 -10.70 -9.13
C SER A 14 6.20 -9.99 -10.38
N LYS A 15 5.33 -9.73 -11.33
CA LYS A 15 5.70 -8.98 -12.54
C LYS A 15 6.15 -7.58 -12.21
N ASN A 16 5.47 -6.94 -11.27
CA ASN A 16 5.79 -5.59 -10.85
C ASN A 16 7.14 -5.50 -10.15
N LEU A 17 7.46 -6.48 -9.32
CA LEU A 17 8.78 -6.57 -8.67
C LEU A 17 9.90 -6.59 -9.70
N LYS A 18 9.76 -7.43 -10.71
CA LYS A 18 10.74 -7.52 -11.78
C LYS A 18 10.83 -6.21 -12.56
N SER A 19 9.68 -5.64 -12.91
CA SER A 19 9.61 -4.38 -13.65
C SER A 19 10.28 -3.24 -12.89
N LEU A 20 10.02 -3.12 -11.60
CA LEU A 20 10.64 -2.10 -10.76
C LEU A 20 12.15 -2.27 -10.69
N ARG A 21 12.60 -3.50 -10.51
CA ARG A 21 14.04 -3.80 -10.49
C ARG A 21 14.71 -3.37 -11.79
N GLU A 22 14.13 -3.76 -12.91
CA GLU A 22 14.68 -3.44 -14.23
C GLU A 22 14.67 -1.94 -14.51
N ARG A 23 13.60 -1.27 -14.14
CA ARG A 23 13.50 0.20 -14.30
C ARG A 23 14.53 0.95 -13.49
N ARG A 24 14.92 0.42 -12.34
CA ARG A 24 15.96 1.01 -11.51
C ARG A 24 17.38 0.58 -11.91
N GLY A 25 17.49 -0.32 -12.87
CA GLY A 25 18.78 -0.83 -13.33
C GLY A 25 19.50 -1.68 -12.29
N ILE A 26 18.74 -2.32 -11.41
CA ILE A 26 19.28 -3.14 -10.33
C ILE A 26 19.34 -4.59 -10.77
N THR A 27 20.49 -5.23 -10.53
CA THR A 27 20.64 -6.64 -10.88
C THR A 27 20.15 -7.54 -9.76
N VAL A 28 19.85 -8.79 -10.11
CA VAL A 28 19.49 -9.81 -9.12
C VAL A 28 20.65 -10.01 -8.13
N SER A 29 21.88 -9.95 -8.62
CA SER A 29 23.06 -10.07 -7.76
C SER A 29 23.13 -8.99 -6.70
N GLU A 30 22.78 -7.76 -7.06
CA GLU A 30 22.75 -6.65 -6.10
C GLU A 30 21.73 -6.90 -5.00
N ILE A 31 20.55 -7.40 -5.36
CA ILE A 31 19.52 -7.74 -4.38
C ILE A 31 19.98 -8.90 -3.51
N GLN A 32 20.56 -9.92 -4.13
CA GLN A 32 21.13 -11.05 -3.40
C GLN A 32 22.12 -10.60 -2.33
N ASN A 33 23.03 -9.70 -2.71
CA ASN A 33 24.01 -9.17 -1.77
C ASN A 33 23.36 -8.34 -0.67
N MET A 34 22.38 -7.53 -1.01
CA MET A 34 21.67 -6.71 -0.04
C MET A 34 20.98 -7.56 1.04
N PHE A 35 20.40 -8.68 0.65
CA PHE A 35 19.73 -9.59 1.59
C PHE A 35 20.69 -10.58 2.25
N GLY A 36 21.94 -10.66 1.81
CA GLY A 36 22.88 -11.63 2.33
C GLY A 36 22.52 -13.07 1.99
N MET A 37 21.89 -13.30 0.85
CA MET A 37 21.48 -14.63 0.43
C MET A 37 22.64 -15.41 -0.19
N GLU A 38 22.69 -16.71 0.09
CA GLU A 38 23.71 -17.57 -0.50
C GLU A 38 23.50 -17.78 -2.00
N ASN A 39 22.25 -17.77 -2.45
CA ASN A 39 21.92 -17.94 -3.85
C ASN A 39 20.70 -17.08 -4.21
N PRO A 40 20.51 -16.77 -5.50
CA PRO A 40 19.44 -15.89 -5.92
C PRO A 40 18.09 -16.56 -6.15
N GLN A 41 17.94 -17.83 -5.79
CA GLN A 41 16.74 -18.59 -6.13
C GLN A 41 15.45 -17.96 -5.60
N SER A 42 15.48 -17.46 -4.38
CA SER A 42 14.32 -16.81 -3.79
C SER A 42 13.88 -15.58 -4.59
N ILE A 43 14.86 -14.80 -5.06
CA ILE A 43 14.58 -13.60 -5.85
C ILE A 43 13.91 -13.98 -7.17
N TYR A 44 14.43 -14.98 -7.84
CA TYR A 44 13.82 -15.47 -9.08
C TYR A 44 12.40 -16.00 -8.84
N ASN A 45 12.18 -16.68 -7.71
CA ASN A 45 10.85 -17.15 -7.34
C ASN A 45 9.88 -15.99 -7.13
N TRP A 46 10.33 -14.92 -6.46
CA TRP A 46 9.49 -13.75 -6.23
C TRP A 46 9.08 -13.06 -7.54
N GLU A 47 9.96 -13.06 -8.52
CA GLU A 47 9.74 -12.39 -9.79
C GLU A 47 9.06 -13.28 -10.83
N ASN A 48 8.84 -14.54 -10.52
CA ASN A 48 8.22 -15.48 -11.43
C ASN A 48 6.73 -15.65 -11.10
N PRO A 49 5.83 -15.14 -11.96
CA PRO A 49 4.38 -15.27 -11.69
C PRO A 49 3.91 -16.72 -11.55
N GLY A 50 4.58 -17.66 -12.20
CA GLY A 50 4.22 -19.07 -12.13
C GLY A 50 4.51 -19.72 -10.79
N ARG A 51 5.37 -19.14 -9.98
CA ARG A 51 5.72 -19.68 -8.67
C ARG A 51 4.74 -19.29 -7.58
N LYS A 52 4.02 -18.19 -7.78
CA LYS A 52 3.03 -17.68 -6.81
C LYS A 52 3.61 -17.51 -5.41
N THR A 53 4.82 -17.00 -5.34
CA THR A 53 5.54 -16.79 -4.09
C THR A 53 5.94 -15.33 -4.00
N LEU A 54 5.69 -14.73 -2.84
CA LEU A 54 6.09 -13.36 -2.58
C LEU A 54 7.06 -13.28 -1.40
N PRO A 55 7.87 -12.22 -1.33
CA PRO A 55 8.71 -12.02 -0.16
C PRO A 55 7.87 -11.84 1.10
N CYS A 56 8.46 -12.13 2.25
CA CYS A 56 7.81 -11.80 3.52
C CYS A 56 7.75 -10.27 3.69
N ILE A 57 6.98 -9.84 4.66
CA ILE A 57 6.74 -8.41 4.91
C ILE A 57 8.04 -7.63 5.07
N ASP A 58 8.98 -8.15 5.85
CA ASP A 58 10.25 -7.46 6.08
C ASP A 58 11.02 -7.26 4.77
N ASN A 59 11.03 -8.29 3.93
CA ASN A 59 11.72 -8.21 2.65
C ASN A 59 11.00 -7.28 1.68
N LEU A 60 9.67 -7.23 1.73
CA LEU A 60 8.89 -6.29 0.93
C LEU A 60 9.23 -4.84 1.30
N VAL A 61 9.34 -4.55 2.59
CA VAL A 61 9.71 -3.21 3.05
C VAL A 61 11.11 -2.84 2.56
N LEU A 62 12.06 -3.77 2.64
CA LEU A 62 13.41 -3.53 2.15
C LEU A 62 13.44 -3.30 0.65
N LEU A 63 12.70 -4.08 -0.12
CA LEU A 63 12.61 -3.90 -1.56
C LEU A 63 11.97 -2.57 -1.93
N ALA A 64 10.93 -2.17 -1.21
CA ALA A 64 10.29 -0.87 -1.44
C ALA A 64 11.29 0.27 -1.24
N LYS A 65 12.06 0.21 -0.17
CA LYS A 65 13.09 1.21 0.10
C LYS A 65 14.19 1.18 -0.96
N PHE A 66 14.61 -0.01 -1.35
CA PHE A 66 15.66 -0.18 -2.34
C PHE A 66 15.22 0.33 -3.72
N TYR A 67 13.98 0.06 -4.11
CA TYR A 67 13.43 0.54 -5.37
C TYR A 67 12.91 1.97 -5.29
N LYS A 68 12.92 2.56 -4.10
CA LYS A 68 12.42 3.94 -3.85
C LYS A 68 10.96 4.11 -4.24
N VAL A 69 10.16 3.16 -3.83
CA VAL A 69 8.70 3.19 -4.03
C VAL A 69 8.02 2.90 -2.69
N THR A 70 6.72 3.16 -2.65
CA THR A 70 5.92 2.78 -1.49
C THR A 70 5.50 1.32 -1.59
N LEU A 71 5.06 0.73 -0.48
CA LEU A 71 4.50 -0.62 -0.52
C LEU A 71 3.27 -0.68 -1.42
N ASP A 72 2.47 0.36 -1.45
CA ASP A 72 1.30 0.43 -2.32
C ASP A 72 1.68 0.38 -3.80
N GLU A 73 2.79 1.00 -4.15
CA GLU A 73 3.28 0.96 -5.53
C GLU A 73 3.88 -0.40 -5.89
N LEU A 74 4.35 -1.13 -4.90
CA LEU A 74 5.01 -2.41 -5.10
C LEU A 74 4.02 -3.56 -5.17
N ILE A 75 3.01 -3.55 -4.31
CA ILE A 75 2.02 -4.61 -4.19
C ILE A 75 0.82 -4.29 -5.06
N VAL A 76 0.44 -5.24 -5.93
CA VAL A 76 -0.74 -5.10 -6.78
C VAL A 76 -1.90 -5.85 -6.13
N ILE A 77 -3.02 -5.19 -6.02
CA ILE A 77 -4.23 -5.76 -5.43
C ILE A 77 -5.18 -6.15 -6.55
N MET A 78 -5.84 -7.30 -6.38
CA MET A 78 -6.89 -7.68 -7.32
C MET A 78 -8.03 -6.69 -7.25
N GLU A 79 -8.36 -6.10 -8.39
CA GLU A 79 -9.54 -5.28 -8.52
C GLU A 79 -10.65 -6.17 -9.07
N ASP A 80 -11.60 -6.45 -8.22
CA ASP A 80 -12.81 -7.15 -8.62
C ASP A 80 -13.95 -6.17 -8.51
N ASP A 81 -14.55 -5.85 -9.64
CA ASP A 81 -15.67 -4.92 -9.68
C ASP A 81 -16.85 -5.39 -8.83
N SER A 82 -16.95 -6.69 -8.57
CA SER A 82 -17.93 -7.23 -7.68
C SER A 82 -17.54 -7.16 -6.21
N ALA A 83 -16.29 -6.88 -5.92
CA ALA A 83 -15.78 -6.79 -4.56
C ALA A 83 -15.89 -5.35 -4.06
N GLU A 84 -17.07 -4.99 -3.61
CA GLU A 84 -17.26 -3.69 -3.01
C GLU A 84 -16.84 -3.71 -1.56
N LEU A 85 -15.98 -2.77 -1.19
CA LEU A 85 -15.69 -2.55 0.21
C LEU A 85 -16.92 -2.03 0.91
N PRO A 86 -17.14 -2.34 2.20
CA PRO A 86 -18.29 -1.84 2.94
C PRO A 86 -18.36 -0.32 2.94
N ILE A 87 -17.23 0.33 2.78
CA ILE A 87 -17.15 1.80 2.71
C ILE A 87 -17.08 2.18 1.25
N LYS A 88 -18.19 2.64 0.72
CA LYS A 88 -18.30 2.99 -0.69
C LYS A 88 -17.89 4.41 -1.01
N GLU A 89 -18.04 5.28 -0.06
CA GLU A 89 -17.81 6.69 -0.27
C GLU A 89 -16.52 7.14 0.33
N PRO A 90 -15.80 8.06 -0.33
CA PRO A 90 -14.67 8.68 0.31
C PRO A 90 -15.18 9.40 1.53
N ARG A 91 -14.73 8.99 2.69
CA ARG A 91 -15.10 9.66 3.92
C ARG A 91 -14.12 10.76 4.17
N PRO A 92 -14.60 11.94 4.56
CA PRO A 92 -13.69 12.92 5.08
C PRO A 92 -13.04 12.29 6.30
N ALA A 93 -11.77 12.38 6.34
CA ALA A 93 -10.87 11.90 7.36
C ALA A 93 -11.53 11.11 8.50
N TYR A 94 -11.36 9.82 8.50
CA TYR A 94 -11.76 8.91 9.60
C TYR A 94 -13.24 8.85 9.91
N GLY A 95 -14.08 9.21 8.95
CA GLY A 95 -15.51 8.97 9.07
C GLY A 95 -16.22 9.90 10.04
N ILE A 96 -15.72 11.11 10.22
CA ILE A 96 -16.43 12.12 10.99
C ILE A 96 -17.71 12.49 10.25
N SER A 97 -18.83 12.36 10.92
CA SER A 97 -20.13 12.72 10.34
C SER A 97 -20.32 14.23 10.28
N ASP A 98 -21.22 14.67 9.40
CA ASP A 98 -21.55 16.09 9.30
C ASP A 98 -22.07 16.63 10.61
N ASP A 99 -22.88 15.86 11.33
CA ASP A 99 -23.41 16.25 12.64
C ASP A 99 -22.28 16.46 13.65
N THR A 100 -21.30 15.58 13.64
CA THR A 100 -20.13 15.70 14.52
C THR A 100 -19.31 16.93 14.17
N LEU A 101 -19.10 17.17 12.87
CA LEU A 101 -18.40 18.35 12.40
C LEU A 101 -19.11 19.63 12.81
N GLU A 102 -20.42 19.66 12.66
CA GLU A 102 -21.22 20.81 13.04
C GLU A 102 -21.13 21.07 14.54
N PHE A 103 -21.21 20.02 15.33
CA PHE A 103 -21.06 20.13 16.78
C PHE A 103 -19.70 20.69 17.17
N ILE A 104 -18.64 20.18 16.56
CA ILE A 104 -17.28 20.65 16.78
C ILE A 104 -17.16 22.11 16.37
N HIS A 105 -17.71 22.47 15.23
CA HIS A 105 -17.66 23.83 14.73
C HIS A 105 -18.32 24.82 15.69
N LYS A 106 -19.44 24.43 16.30
CA LYS A 106 -20.13 25.28 17.27
C LYS A 106 -19.44 25.40 18.58
N ASN A 107 -18.84 24.31 19.06
CA ASN A 107 -18.40 24.19 20.46
C ASN A 107 -16.89 24.16 20.65
N ALA A 108 -16.14 23.92 19.58
CA ALA A 108 -14.69 23.83 19.67
C ALA A 108 -14.06 25.22 19.85
N SER A 109 -13.00 25.25 20.63
CA SER A 109 -12.18 26.43 20.74
C SER A 109 -11.44 26.70 19.43
N GLU A 110 -10.95 27.91 19.27
CA GLU A 110 -10.13 28.28 18.11
C GLU A 110 -8.96 27.35 17.91
N ILE A 111 -8.32 26.94 19.00
CA ILE A 111 -7.18 26.02 18.95
C ILE A 111 -7.58 24.67 18.38
N VAL A 112 -8.72 24.14 18.83
CA VAL A 112 -9.22 22.85 18.33
C VAL A 112 -9.60 22.94 16.86
N ARG A 113 -10.23 24.04 16.44
CA ARG A 113 -10.57 24.25 15.03
C ARG A 113 -9.32 24.29 14.18
N SER A 114 -8.31 25.01 14.62
CA SER A 114 -7.04 25.09 13.91
C SER A 114 -6.38 23.72 13.77
N ALA A 115 -6.44 22.92 14.85
CA ALA A 115 -5.91 21.56 14.81
C ALA A 115 -6.67 20.69 13.81
N LEU A 116 -7.99 20.79 13.79
CA LEU A 116 -8.82 20.03 12.85
C LEU A 116 -8.51 20.39 11.39
N VAL A 117 -8.39 21.69 11.10
CA VAL A 117 -8.03 22.13 9.75
C VAL A 117 -6.64 21.62 9.37
N LYS A 118 -5.71 21.73 10.30
CA LYS A 118 -4.32 21.34 10.05
C LYS A 118 -4.16 19.83 9.83
N TYR A 119 -4.81 19.01 10.66
CA TYR A 119 -4.60 17.56 10.60
C TYR A 119 -5.60 16.83 9.72
N PHE A 120 -6.80 17.34 9.56
CA PHE A 120 -7.83 16.69 8.79
C PHE A 120 -8.20 17.39 7.49
N GLY A 121 -7.68 18.59 7.27
CA GLY A 121 -7.95 19.33 6.06
C GLY A 121 -9.37 19.88 5.94
N PHE A 122 -10.09 20.00 7.05
CA PHE A 122 -11.42 20.58 7.03
C PHE A 122 -11.36 22.10 6.97
N SER A 123 -12.27 22.65 6.18
CA SER A 123 -12.51 24.08 6.16
C SER A 123 -13.64 24.37 7.15
N LEU A 124 -13.30 24.87 8.29
CA LEU A 124 -14.28 25.20 9.34
C LEU A 124 -14.71 26.66 9.29
#